data_adba6726581c019dae7dd37db4b71a29
#
_entry.id   adba6726581c019dae7dd37db4b71a29
#
_cell.length_a   1.000
_cell.length_b   1.000
_cell.length_c   1.000
_cell.angle_alpha   90.00
_cell.angle_beta   90.00
_cell.angle_gamma   90.00
#
_symmetry.space_group_name_H-M   'P 1'
#
loop_
_entity.id
_entity.type
_entity.pdbx_description
1 polymer ?
#
loop_
_entity_poly.entity_id
_entity_poly.type
_entity_poly.pdbx_seq_one_letter_code
_entity_poly.pdbx_strand_id
1 'polypeptide(L)'
;MGMMTRRSFLAAAAAAGLSAAARARAEKRRKPNIVFILADDLGRHQVGCYGNPFYETPNLDALAAQGMKFSDAYAACPVCSPTRASILTGKYPASVGITNYIDHAGRTHPSRGRLIDVPYLKSLPHGEFTLASALREGGYATWHVGKWHLGGPGSHPDDHGFDVNVGGCEFGHPANGYFSPWNIPRLENAP
;
A
#
# COMPACT_ATOMS: atom_id res chain seq x y z
N MET A 1 -9.95 -37.41 53.61
CA MET A 1 -9.24 -36.89 52.42
C MET A 1 -9.37 -37.96 51.35
N GLY A 2 -10.30 -37.82 50.40
CA GLY A 2 -10.59 -38.87 49.39
C GLY A 2 -9.49 -38.88 48.34
N MET A 3 -8.85 -40.02 48.12
CA MET A 3 -7.85 -40.24 47.05
C MET A 3 -8.51 -40.12 45.66
N MET A 4 -8.00 -39.23 44.84
CA MET A 4 -8.43 -39.10 43.45
C MET A 4 -8.00 -40.32 42.64
N THR A 5 -8.93 -40.96 41.96
CA THR A 5 -8.63 -42.15 41.16
C THR A 5 -7.90 -41.75 39.87
N ARG A 6 -7.09 -42.68 39.28
CA ARG A 6 -6.41 -42.44 37.98
C ARG A 6 -7.39 -42.05 36.89
N ARG A 7 -8.61 -42.59 36.87
CA ARG A 7 -9.66 -42.23 35.92
C ARG A 7 -10.13 -40.78 36.10
N SER A 8 -10.34 -40.33 37.35
CA SER A 8 -10.75 -38.95 37.66
C SER A 8 -9.67 -37.94 37.30
N PHE A 9 -8.40 -38.30 37.50
CA PHE A 9 -7.26 -37.45 37.09
C PHE A 9 -7.18 -37.32 35.57
N LEU A 10 -7.28 -38.42 34.82
CA LEU A 10 -7.23 -38.40 33.35
C LEU A 10 -8.42 -37.65 32.74
N ALA A 11 -9.61 -37.80 33.33
CA ALA A 11 -10.80 -37.06 32.89
C ALA A 11 -10.67 -35.55 33.13
N ALA A 12 -10.12 -35.15 34.28
CA ALA A 12 -9.88 -33.76 34.59
C ALA A 12 -8.79 -33.13 33.71
N ALA A 13 -7.71 -33.90 33.42
CA ALA A 13 -6.65 -33.43 32.53
C ALA A 13 -7.14 -33.29 31.06
N ALA A 14 -7.97 -34.22 30.57
CA ALA A 14 -8.59 -34.14 29.25
C ALA A 14 -9.57 -32.96 29.15
N ALA A 15 -10.37 -32.69 30.17
CA ALA A 15 -11.28 -31.55 30.21
C ALA A 15 -10.53 -30.23 30.27
N ALA A 16 -9.41 -30.14 31.03
CA ALA A 16 -8.55 -28.98 31.05
C ALA A 16 -7.86 -28.75 29.70
N GLY A 17 -7.37 -29.77 29.04
CA GLY A 17 -6.77 -29.70 27.70
C GLY A 17 -7.77 -29.24 26.63
N LEU A 18 -9.00 -29.77 26.64
CA LEU A 18 -10.08 -29.37 25.75
C LEU A 18 -10.51 -27.89 25.98
N SER A 19 -10.58 -27.44 27.22
CA SER A 19 -10.93 -26.07 27.56
C SER A 19 -9.83 -25.07 27.17
N ALA A 20 -8.55 -25.46 27.29
CA ALA A 20 -7.42 -24.63 26.83
C ALA A 20 -7.37 -24.53 25.29
N ALA A 21 -7.60 -25.64 24.59
CA ALA A 21 -7.69 -25.65 23.13
C ALA A 21 -8.92 -24.88 22.62
N ALA A 22 -10.05 -24.94 23.31
CA ALA A 22 -11.24 -24.17 22.98
C ALA A 22 -11.04 -22.67 23.22
N ARG A 23 -10.35 -22.27 24.30
CA ARG A 23 -9.97 -20.87 24.55
C ARG A 23 -9.00 -20.34 23.51
N ALA A 24 -7.96 -21.10 23.13
CA ALA A 24 -7.02 -20.73 22.08
C ALA A 24 -7.71 -20.56 20.69
N ARG A 25 -8.79 -21.30 20.45
CA ARG A 25 -9.59 -21.19 19.23
C ARG A 25 -10.63 -20.06 19.28
N ALA A 26 -11.03 -19.61 20.46
CA ALA A 26 -12.05 -18.57 20.66
C ALA A 26 -11.48 -17.15 20.69
N GLU A 27 -10.17 -16.98 20.82
CA GLU A 27 -9.54 -15.70 20.51
C GLU A 27 -9.63 -15.50 19.01
N LYS A 28 -10.76 -14.95 18.54
CA LYS A 28 -10.90 -14.37 17.20
C LYS A 28 -9.73 -13.40 17.07
N ARG A 29 -8.64 -13.82 16.43
CA ARG A 29 -7.49 -12.98 16.17
C ARG A 29 -8.03 -11.68 15.57
N ARG A 30 -7.96 -10.60 16.32
CA ARG A 30 -8.31 -9.27 15.78
C ARG A 30 -7.42 -9.07 14.57
N LYS A 31 -8.04 -8.81 13.44
CA LYS A 31 -7.30 -8.50 12.23
C LYS A 31 -6.43 -7.26 12.51
N PRO A 32 -5.13 -7.28 12.21
CA PRO A 32 -4.28 -6.11 12.42
C PRO A 32 -4.72 -4.97 11.51
N ASN A 33 -4.59 -3.74 11.97
CA ASN A 33 -4.63 -2.60 11.07
C ASN A 33 -3.37 -2.59 10.21
N ILE A 34 -3.52 -2.20 8.94
CA ILE A 34 -2.43 -2.15 7.97
C ILE A 34 -2.26 -0.69 7.55
N VAL A 35 -1.07 -0.15 7.76
CA VAL A 35 -0.67 1.17 7.25
C VAL A 35 0.42 0.97 6.23
N PHE A 36 0.14 1.32 4.97
CA PHE A 36 1.09 1.26 3.87
C PHE A 36 1.53 2.68 3.52
N ILE A 37 2.81 2.99 3.71
CA ILE A 37 3.39 4.30 3.43
C ILE A 37 4.28 4.17 2.20
N LEU A 38 3.93 4.87 1.13
CA LEU A 38 4.69 4.92 -0.11
C LEU A 38 5.30 6.32 -0.29
N ALA A 39 6.60 6.43 -0.09
CA ALA A 39 7.33 7.65 -0.40
C ALA A 39 7.61 7.74 -1.90
N ASP A 40 7.30 8.89 -2.50
CA ASP A 40 7.54 9.15 -3.93
C ASP A 40 8.95 9.69 -4.13
N ASP A 41 9.67 9.16 -5.10
CA ASP A 41 11.04 9.55 -5.47
C ASP A 41 12.08 9.48 -4.32
N LEU A 42 11.81 8.67 -3.28
CA LEU A 42 12.75 8.45 -2.19
C LEU A 42 13.69 7.28 -2.52
N GLY A 43 14.96 7.58 -2.70
CA GLY A 43 15.99 6.57 -2.93
C GLY A 43 16.45 5.91 -1.63
N ARG A 44 16.86 4.63 -1.72
CA ARG A 44 17.40 3.85 -0.59
C ARG A 44 18.47 4.59 0.20
N HIS A 45 19.38 5.27 -0.51
CA HIS A 45 20.49 6.00 0.10
C HIS A 45 20.13 7.38 0.67
N GLN A 46 18.85 7.71 0.77
CA GLN A 46 18.37 8.94 1.33
C GLN A 46 17.80 8.80 2.75
N VAL A 47 17.97 7.64 3.37
CA VAL A 47 17.49 7.36 4.74
C VAL A 47 18.62 6.80 5.62
N GLY A 48 18.63 7.19 6.89
CA GLY A 48 19.68 6.85 7.85
C GLY A 48 19.85 5.35 8.08
N CYS A 49 18.74 4.61 8.18
CA CYS A 49 18.77 3.16 8.40
C CYS A 49 19.47 2.36 7.27
N TYR A 50 19.68 2.97 6.11
CA TYR A 50 20.50 2.40 5.02
C TYR A 50 21.89 3.03 4.91
N GLY A 51 22.31 3.78 5.93
CA GLY A 51 23.69 4.28 6.06
C GLY A 51 23.91 5.70 5.52
N ASN A 52 22.85 6.48 5.26
CA ASN A 52 23.03 7.88 4.89
C ASN A 52 23.35 8.73 6.13
N PRO A 53 24.48 9.44 6.15
CA PRO A 53 24.85 10.31 7.28
C PRO A 53 24.31 11.74 7.15
N PHE A 54 23.77 12.12 6.00
CA PHE A 54 23.36 13.50 5.71
C PHE A 54 21.89 13.77 6.07
N TYR A 55 21.00 12.81 5.76
CA TYR A 55 19.58 12.98 6.03
C TYR A 55 19.22 12.44 7.41
N GLU A 56 18.58 13.26 8.21
CA GLU A 56 18.09 12.89 9.52
C GLU A 56 16.70 12.22 9.40
N THR A 57 16.65 10.92 9.65
CA THR A 57 15.42 10.12 9.52
C THR A 57 15.13 9.31 10.80
N PRO A 58 15.11 9.94 12.01
CA PRO A 58 15.10 9.23 13.27
C PRO A 58 13.89 8.32 13.46
N ASN A 59 12.72 8.71 12.95
CA ASN A 59 11.51 7.90 13.07
C ASN A 59 11.55 6.67 12.13
N LEU A 60 12.09 6.81 10.92
CA LEU A 60 12.28 5.68 10.00
C LEU A 60 13.36 4.73 10.53
N ASP A 61 14.42 5.27 11.11
CA ASP A 61 15.50 4.49 11.71
C ASP A 61 15.01 3.69 12.92
N ALA A 62 14.18 4.30 13.76
CA ALA A 62 13.54 3.63 14.89
C ALA A 62 12.57 2.53 14.43
N LEU A 63 11.79 2.78 13.38
CA LEU A 63 10.90 1.78 12.78
C LEU A 63 11.69 0.61 12.21
N ALA A 64 12.79 0.88 11.51
CA ALA A 64 13.67 -0.15 10.95
C ALA A 64 14.34 -0.99 12.04
N ALA A 65 14.68 -0.39 13.18
CA ALA A 65 15.28 -1.10 14.32
C ALA A 65 14.28 -2.02 15.05
N GLN A 66 12.99 -1.68 15.03
CA GLN A 66 11.93 -2.45 15.68
C GLN A 66 11.26 -3.48 14.76
N GLY A 67 11.43 -3.33 13.46
CA GLY A 67 10.78 -4.13 12.44
C GLY A 67 11.75 -4.93 11.59
N MET A 68 11.34 -5.18 10.35
CA MET A 68 12.16 -5.87 9.35
C MET A 68 12.63 -4.87 8.30
N LYS A 69 13.93 -4.85 8.04
CA LYS A 69 14.56 -4.07 6.99
C LYS A 69 14.97 -4.99 5.84
N PHE A 70 14.53 -4.67 4.63
CA PHE A 70 14.90 -5.39 3.42
C PHE A 70 16.15 -4.76 2.80
N SER A 71 17.20 -5.55 2.61
CA SER A 71 18.43 -5.11 1.95
C SER A 71 18.27 -5.01 0.43
N ASP A 72 17.43 -5.89 -0.14
CA ASP A 72 17.27 -6.07 -1.58
C ASP A 72 15.80 -6.10 -1.96
N ALA A 73 15.15 -4.93 -1.93
CA ALA A 73 13.79 -4.72 -2.38
C ALA A 73 13.79 -3.69 -3.50
N TYR A 74 13.09 -4.01 -4.59
CA TYR A 74 13.10 -3.22 -5.82
C TYR A 74 11.71 -2.83 -6.24
N ALA A 75 11.55 -1.59 -6.71
CA ALA A 75 10.35 -1.17 -7.42
C ALA A 75 10.27 -1.88 -8.79
N ALA A 76 9.05 -2.16 -9.26
CA ALA A 76 8.84 -2.80 -10.54
C ALA A 76 9.21 -1.89 -11.74
N CYS A 77 9.32 -0.58 -11.52
CA CYS A 77 9.66 0.40 -12.54
C CYS A 77 10.30 1.63 -11.87
N PRO A 78 11.21 2.35 -12.53
CA PRO A 78 11.84 3.56 -11.97
C PRO A 78 10.96 4.82 -12.08
N VAL A 79 9.69 4.70 -12.44
CA VAL A 79 8.74 5.82 -12.53
C VAL A 79 7.41 5.51 -11.83
N CYS A 80 6.65 6.56 -11.51
CA CYS A 80 5.54 6.54 -10.56
C CYS A 80 4.34 5.67 -10.98
N SER A 81 3.65 5.96 -12.09
CA SER A 81 2.40 5.27 -12.43
C SER A 81 2.56 3.76 -12.61
N PRO A 82 3.56 3.24 -13.35
CA PRO A 82 3.74 1.79 -13.48
C PRO A 82 4.09 1.11 -12.14
N THR A 83 4.91 1.74 -11.29
CA THR A 83 5.21 1.22 -9.96
C THR A 83 3.96 1.17 -9.09
N ARG A 84 3.15 2.23 -9.09
CA ARG A 84 1.89 2.28 -8.33
C ARG A 84 0.89 1.23 -8.80
N ALA A 85 0.74 1.08 -10.12
CA ALA A 85 -0.08 0.02 -10.70
C ALA A 85 0.38 -1.36 -10.25
N SER A 86 1.68 -1.62 -10.28
CA SER A 86 2.26 -2.90 -9.83
C SER A 86 2.02 -3.17 -8.35
N ILE A 87 2.19 -2.18 -7.48
CA ILE A 87 1.92 -2.30 -6.04
C ILE A 87 0.46 -2.66 -5.79
N LEU A 88 -0.46 -1.98 -6.48
CA LEU A 88 -1.89 -2.20 -6.27
C LEU A 88 -2.40 -3.52 -6.83
N THR A 89 -1.87 -3.98 -7.95
CA THR A 89 -2.37 -5.16 -8.66
C THR A 89 -1.54 -6.42 -8.43
N GLY A 90 -0.33 -6.30 -7.88
CA GLY A 90 0.63 -7.40 -7.79
C GLY A 90 1.18 -7.88 -9.13
N LYS A 91 0.97 -7.12 -10.21
CA LYS A 91 1.39 -7.47 -11.58
C LYS A 91 2.53 -6.57 -12.06
N TYR A 92 3.33 -7.06 -13.00
CA TYR A 92 4.32 -6.21 -13.66
C TYR A 92 3.66 -5.15 -14.56
N PRO A 93 4.31 -3.98 -14.75
CA PRO A 93 3.78 -2.87 -15.56
C PRO A 93 3.30 -3.28 -16.96
N ALA A 94 4.05 -4.15 -17.64
CA ALA A 94 3.68 -4.65 -18.95
C ALA A 94 2.39 -5.47 -18.96
N SER A 95 2.13 -6.22 -17.86
CA SER A 95 0.90 -7.02 -17.72
C SER A 95 -0.33 -6.15 -17.45
N VAL A 96 -0.14 -5.00 -16.77
CA VAL A 96 -1.22 -4.02 -16.51
C VAL A 96 -1.43 -3.11 -17.71
N GLY A 97 -0.41 -2.96 -18.58
CA GLY A 97 -0.44 -2.06 -19.72
C GLY A 97 -0.12 -0.60 -19.37
N ILE A 98 0.36 -0.31 -18.15
CA ILE A 98 0.84 1.01 -17.74
C ILE A 98 2.36 0.93 -17.63
N THR A 99 3.07 1.30 -18.69
CA THR A 99 4.52 1.11 -18.82
C THR A 99 5.33 2.39 -18.69
N ASN A 100 4.66 3.55 -18.61
CA ASN A 100 5.29 4.84 -18.38
C ASN A 100 4.40 5.70 -17.44
N TYR A 101 4.96 6.80 -16.93
CA TYR A 101 4.18 7.71 -16.09
C TYR A 101 3.03 8.35 -16.89
N ILE A 102 1.89 8.51 -16.25
CA ILE A 102 0.71 9.09 -16.87
C ILE A 102 0.82 10.61 -16.77
N ASP A 103 0.90 11.30 -17.90
CA ASP A 103 0.73 12.75 -17.92
C ASP A 103 -0.75 13.07 -17.66
N HIS A 104 -1.02 13.87 -16.62
CA HIS A 104 -2.38 14.31 -16.26
C HIS A 104 -3.08 15.09 -17.39
N ALA A 105 -2.33 15.71 -18.30
CA ALA A 105 -2.87 16.32 -19.50
C ALA A 105 -3.18 15.33 -20.62
N GLY A 106 -2.98 14.03 -20.39
CA GLY A 106 -3.23 12.96 -21.36
C GLY A 106 -2.29 12.99 -22.58
N ARG A 107 -1.24 13.78 -22.50
CA ARG A 107 -0.30 13.91 -23.62
C ARG A 107 0.53 12.64 -23.74
N THR A 108 0.75 12.22 -24.99
CA THR A 108 1.82 11.27 -25.29
C THR A 108 3.15 12.01 -25.27
N HIS A 109 4.17 11.40 -24.66
CA HIS A 109 5.52 11.98 -24.74
C HIS A 109 6.07 11.74 -26.16
N PRO A 110 6.26 12.80 -26.97
CA PRO A 110 6.91 12.62 -28.25
C PRO A 110 8.34 12.15 -27.99
N SER A 111 8.72 11.01 -28.51
CA SER A 111 10.09 10.57 -28.43
C SER A 111 10.95 11.54 -29.27
N ARG A 112 11.85 12.24 -28.61
CA ARG A 112 12.86 13.10 -29.27
C ARG A 112 14.16 12.34 -29.50
N GLY A 113 14.11 11.01 -29.52
CA GLY A 113 15.28 10.17 -29.63
C GLY A 113 15.22 9.16 -30.77
N ARG A 114 16.08 8.17 -30.69
CA ARG A 114 16.11 7.05 -31.63
C ARG A 114 15.03 6.00 -31.38
N LEU A 115 14.32 6.12 -30.22
CA LEU A 115 13.27 5.19 -29.81
C LEU A 115 11.92 5.89 -29.91
N ILE A 116 10.92 5.14 -30.28
CA ILE A 116 9.52 5.57 -30.35
C ILE A 116 8.83 5.08 -29.08
N ASP A 117 8.07 5.95 -28.43
CA ASP A 117 7.26 5.57 -27.26
C ASP A 117 6.20 4.52 -27.66
N VAL A 118 6.13 3.47 -26.87
CA VAL A 118 5.08 2.45 -27.04
C VAL A 118 3.78 2.97 -26.45
N PRO A 119 2.64 2.80 -27.12
CA PRO A 119 1.34 3.11 -26.54
C PRO A 119 1.13 2.36 -25.21
N TYR A 120 0.60 3.05 -24.21
CA TYR A 120 0.27 2.48 -22.89
C TYR A 120 -1.03 3.09 -22.34
N LEU A 121 -1.64 2.40 -21.39
CA LEU A 121 -2.88 2.83 -20.77
C LEU A 121 -2.66 4.08 -19.91
N LYS A 122 -3.61 5.02 -19.96
CA LYS A 122 -3.57 6.29 -19.24
C LYS A 122 -4.41 6.26 -17.95
N SER A 123 -4.94 5.11 -17.61
CA SER A 123 -5.66 4.86 -16.34
C SER A 123 -5.56 3.40 -15.97
N LEU A 124 -5.69 3.11 -14.68
CA LEU A 124 -5.80 1.73 -14.19
C LEU A 124 -7.10 1.10 -14.70
N PRO A 125 -7.05 -0.06 -15.35
CA PRO A 125 -8.28 -0.72 -15.81
C PRO A 125 -9.18 -1.14 -14.65
N HIS A 126 -10.49 -0.92 -14.78
CA HIS A 126 -11.48 -1.32 -13.77
C HIS A 126 -11.56 -2.84 -13.52
N GLY A 127 -11.12 -3.64 -14.47
CA GLY A 127 -11.05 -5.10 -14.31
C GLY A 127 -9.89 -5.60 -13.45
N GLU A 128 -9.00 -4.72 -13.03
CA GLU A 128 -7.88 -5.11 -12.18
C GLU A 128 -8.32 -5.30 -10.72
N PHE A 129 -8.01 -6.48 -10.19
CA PHE A 129 -8.22 -6.78 -8.79
C PHE A 129 -7.09 -6.17 -7.96
N THR A 130 -7.42 -5.18 -7.14
CA THR A 130 -6.44 -4.39 -6.40
C THR A 130 -6.22 -4.90 -4.98
N LEU A 131 -5.11 -4.49 -4.36
CA LEU A 131 -4.86 -4.67 -2.93
C LEU A 131 -6.02 -4.14 -2.07
N ALA A 132 -6.59 -2.98 -2.45
CA ALA A 132 -7.74 -2.41 -1.74
C ALA A 132 -8.97 -3.30 -1.88
N SER A 133 -9.26 -3.82 -3.08
CA SER A 133 -10.36 -4.76 -3.31
C SER A 133 -10.20 -6.03 -2.48
N ALA A 134 -9.00 -6.59 -2.44
CA ALA A 134 -8.69 -7.78 -1.65
C ALA A 134 -8.88 -7.55 -0.14
N LEU A 135 -8.42 -6.41 0.36
CA LEU A 135 -8.59 -6.05 1.77
C LEU A 135 -10.07 -5.81 2.10
N ARG A 136 -10.83 -5.15 1.22
CA ARG A 136 -12.25 -4.92 1.41
C ARG A 136 -13.04 -6.23 1.42
N GLU A 137 -12.75 -7.18 0.53
CA GLU A 137 -13.31 -8.55 0.60
C GLU A 137 -12.91 -9.25 1.90
N GLY A 138 -11.72 -8.97 2.41
CA GLY A 138 -11.27 -9.41 3.72
C GLY A 138 -11.98 -8.72 4.89
N GLY A 139 -12.89 -7.77 4.65
CA GLY A 139 -13.66 -7.03 5.66
C GLY A 139 -12.89 -5.91 6.34
N TYR A 140 -11.92 -5.32 5.66
CA TYR A 140 -11.26 -4.08 6.06
C TYR A 140 -11.98 -2.86 5.47
N ALA A 141 -11.98 -1.76 6.20
CA ALA A 141 -12.20 -0.44 5.61
C ALA A 141 -10.89 0.01 4.93
N THR A 142 -10.99 0.53 3.72
CA THR A 142 -9.83 0.83 2.87
C THR A 142 -9.75 2.33 2.58
N TRP A 143 -8.62 2.93 2.90
CA TRP A 143 -8.41 4.36 2.76
C TRP A 143 -7.21 4.64 1.86
N HIS A 144 -7.39 5.54 0.90
CA HIS A 144 -6.32 6.12 0.11
C HIS A 144 -6.11 7.58 0.51
N VAL A 145 -4.88 7.94 0.82
CA VAL A 145 -4.51 9.32 1.19
C VAL A 145 -3.29 9.74 0.38
N GLY A 146 -3.40 10.83 -0.37
CA GLY A 146 -2.32 11.40 -1.15
C GLY A 146 -2.31 11.01 -2.62
N LYS A 147 -1.13 10.97 -3.22
CA LYS A 147 -0.93 10.79 -4.66
C LYS A 147 -1.48 9.46 -5.17
N TRP A 148 -2.40 9.53 -6.14
CA TRP A 148 -2.92 8.39 -6.90
C TRP A 148 -2.13 8.16 -8.20
N HIS A 149 -2.27 9.07 -9.14
CA HIS A 149 -1.54 9.08 -10.41
C HIS A 149 -1.77 7.83 -11.29
N LEU A 150 -2.95 7.23 -11.21
CA LEU A 150 -3.36 6.06 -12.01
C LEU A 150 -4.67 6.30 -12.77
N GLY A 151 -4.97 7.56 -13.09
CA GLY A 151 -6.13 7.99 -13.85
C GLY A 151 -6.85 9.15 -13.19
N GLY A 152 -7.74 9.78 -13.95
CA GLY A 152 -8.56 10.91 -13.56
C GLY A 152 -10.01 10.51 -13.26
N PRO A 153 -10.98 11.40 -13.54
CA PRO A 153 -12.40 11.15 -13.33
C PRO A 153 -12.85 9.81 -13.92
N GLY A 154 -13.48 8.97 -13.10
CA GLY A 154 -13.88 7.61 -13.45
C GLY A 154 -12.79 6.57 -13.28
N SER A 155 -11.61 6.95 -12.76
CA SER A 155 -10.54 6.01 -12.38
C SER A 155 -9.77 6.52 -11.16
N HIS A 156 -10.51 7.02 -10.17
CA HIS A 156 -9.97 7.43 -8.88
C HIS A 156 -9.85 6.25 -7.91
N PRO A 157 -9.21 6.38 -6.74
CA PRO A 157 -9.08 5.31 -5.75
C PRO A 157 -10.39 4.62 -5.39
N ASP A 158 -11.48 5.37 -5.25
CA ASP A 158 -12.82 4.88 -4.94
C ASP A 158 -13.41 3.99 -6.06
N ASP A 159 -13.00 4.18 -7.30
CA ASP A 159 -13.35 3.30 -8.43
C ASP A 159 -12.56 1.98 -8.42
N HIS A 160 -11.52 1.88 -7.58
CA HIS A 160 -10.56 0.76 -7.51
C HIS A 160 -10.48 0.09 -6.13
N GLY A 161 -11.56 0.15 -5.35
CA GLY A 161 -11.70 -0.64 -4.12
C GLY A 161 -11.40 0.09 -2.83
N PHE A 162 -11.07 1.37 -2.87
CA PHE A 162 -10.95 2.19 -1.65
C PHE A 162 -12.31 2.76 -1.25
N ASP A 163 -12.63 2.70 0.05
CA ASP A 163 -13.86 3.26 0.62
C ASP A 163 -13.74 4.77 0.84
N VAL A 164 -12.52 5.25 1.05
CA VAL A 164 -12.22 6.68 1.29
C VAL A 164 -11.07 7.11 0.40
N ASN A 165 -11.21 8.29 -0.22
CA ASN A 165 -10.19 8.93 -1.02
C ASN A 165 -9.96 10.37 -0.56
N VAL A 166 -8.74 10.67 -0.09
CA VAL A 166 -8.31 12.01 0.32
C VAL A 166 -7.15 12.44 -0.57
N GLY A 167 -7.39 13.38 -1.48
CA GLY A 167 -6.38 13.95 -2.37
C GLY A 167 -5.92 13.05 -3.51
N GLY A 168 -6.47 11.84 -3.65
CA GLY A 168 -6.14 10.93 -4.76
C GLY A 168 -6.81 11.37 -6.05
N CYS A 169 -6.01 11.78 -7.03
CA CYS A 169 -6.45 12.26 -8.34
C CYS A 169 -5.38 11.95 -9.41
N GLU A 170 -5.61 12.44 -10.63
CA GLU A 170 -4.71 12.26 -11.77
C GLU A 170 -3.33 12.90 -11.63
N PHE A 171 -3.16 13.85 -10.69
CA PHE A 171 -1.91 14.59 -10.58
C PHE A 171 -0.77 13.71 -10.10
N GLY A 172 0.37 13.84 -10.76
CA GLY A 172 1.61 13.16 -10.41
C GLY A 172 2.45 13.89 -9.36
N HIS A 173 2.09 15.13 -9.05
CA HIS A 173 2.74 16.00 -8.08
C HIS A 173 1.77 17.11 -7.66
N PRO A 174 2.03 17.85 -6.58
CA PRO A 174 1.24 19.02 -6.22
C PRO A 174 1.43 20.11 -7.29
N ALA A 175 0.45 20.26 -8.19
CA ALA A 175 0.55 21.14 -9.37
C ALA A 175 0.75 22.62 -9.00
N ASN A 176 0.27 23.06 -7.84
CA ASN A 176 0.39 24.42 -7.34
C ASN A 176 1.48 24.58 -6.27
N GLY A 177 2.37 23.61 -6.11
CA GLY A 177 3.46 23.63 -5.12
C GLY A 177 3.15 22.86 -3.85
N TYR A 178 4.09 22.93 -2.90
CA TYR A 178 4.05 22.13 -1.66
C TYR A 178 3.38 22.83 -0.47
N PHE A 179 2.93 24.06 -0.67
CA PHE A 179 2.25 24.85 0.37
C PHE A 179 0.82 25.15 -0.05
N SER A 180 -0.06 25.34 0.93
CA SER A 180 -1.44 25.75 0.71
C SER A 180 -1.49 27.14 0.00
N PRO A 181 -2.48 27.35 -0.89
CA PRO A 181 -3.53 26.43 -1.34
C PRO A 181 -3.03 25.47 -2.42
N TRP A 182 -3.16 24.17 -2.17
CA TRP A 182 -2.73 23.13 -3.13
C TRP A 182 -3.66 22.98 -4.33
N ASN A 183 -4.95 23.30 -4.14
CA ASN A 183 -6.02 23.13 -5.15
C ASN A 183 -6.03 21.69 -5.75
N ILE A 184 -5.76 20.70 -4.91
CA ILE A 184 -5.83 19.30 -5.26
C ILE A 184 -7.26 18.82 -5.04
N PRO A 185 -7.90 18.15 -6.03
CA PRO A 185 -9.23 17.59 -5.85
C PRO A 185 -9.31 16.69 -4.61
N ARG A 186 -10.40 16.82 -3.84
CA ARG A 186 -10.66 16.04 -2.61
C ARG A 186 -9.62 16.22 -1.49
N LEU A 187 -8.89 17.30 -1.51
CA LEU A 187 -7.99 17.73 -0.43
C LEU A 187 -8.35 19.15 -0.04
N GLU A 188 -8.72 19.35 1.22
CA GLU A 188 -8.94 20.69 1.76
C GLU A 188 -7.63 21.45 1.83
N ASN A 189 -7.65 22.70 1.39
CA ASN A 189 -6.50 23.58 1.56
C ASN A 189 -6.37 23.95 3.03
N ALA A 190 -5.14 23.96 3.54
CA ALA A 190 -4.89 24.49 4.87
C ALA A 190 -5.15 26.03 4.88
N PRO A 191 -5.59 26.58 6.02
CA PRO A 191 -5.80 27.99 6.18
C PRO A 191 -4.50 28.82 6.03
#